data_b523444f11bc656fe4ffd01879e554ab
#
_entry.id   b523444f11bc656fe4ffd01879e554ab
#
_cell.length_a   1.000
_cell.length_b   1.000
_cell.length_c   1.000
_cell.angle_alpha   90.00
_cell.angle_beta   90.00
_cell.angle_gamma   90.00
#
_symmetry.space_group_name_H-M   'P 1'
#
loop_
_entity.id
_entity.type
_entity.pdbx_description
1 polymer ?
#
loop_
_entity_poly.entity_id
_entity_poly.type
_entity_poly.pdbx_seq_one_letter_code
_entity_poly.pdbx_strand_id
1 'polypeptide(L)'
;MIFEIENKTIHASDAGQGIDPKKQTIVFLHGSGLSHIVWSLTEQFFSNKNFNVLSIDLPGHGNSDGPCLDTIEKIADWLESVFKKLQLKNLILVGHSQGCLEILEYAFKYKSRLNKLVFVGGSNRMPVHPDLIELAKNGDSDAVKLMMKWGYEGSKKFIGGNPVEKIIQSPRDISEVLAVDLNACNLSLIHI
;
A
#
# COMPACT_ATOMS: atom_id res chain seq x y z
N MET A 1 7.07 -2.05 13.65
CA MET A 1 6.45 -1.32 14.80
C MET A 1 4.95 -1.51 14.83
N ILE A 2 4.34 -1.31 16.02
CA ILE A 2 2.87 -1.38 16.21
C ILE A 2 2.44 -0.09 16.92
N PHE A 3 1.36 0.52 16.48
CA PHE A 3 0.79 1.73 17.07
C PHE A 3 -0.74 1.76 16.86
N GLU A 4 -1.43 2.68 17.53
CA GLU A 4 -2.90 2.80 17.46
C GLU A 4 -3.33 4.08 16.73
N ILE A 5 -4.30 3.94 15.84
CA ILE A 5 -5.06 5.03 15.21
C ILE A 5 -6.54 4.74 15.43
N GLU A 6 -7.27 5.67 16.05
CA GLU A 6 -8.71 5.56 16.30
C GLU A 6 -9.13 4.23 16.96
N ASN A 7 -8.36 3.79 17.99
CA ASN A 7 -8.54 2.52 18.69
C ASN A 7 -8.38 1.26 17.81
N LYS A 8 -7.67 1.37 16.70
CA LYS A 8 -7.29 0.25 15.83
C LYS A 8 -5.79 0.05 15.88
N THR A 9 -5.38 -1.19 15.99
CA THR A 9 -3.97 -1.59 15.95
C THR A 9 -3.46 -1.53 14.52
N ILE A 10 -2.42 -0.75 14.29
CA ILE A 10 -1.78 -0.61 12.99
C ILE A 10 -0.37 -1.17 13.06
N HIS A 11 -0.05 -1.95 12.05
CA HIS A 11 1.27 -2.52 11.85
C HIS A 11 2.03 -1.77 10.75
N ALA A 12 3.32 -1.52 10.99
CA ALA A 12 4.24 -1.08 9.96
C ALA A 12 5.62 -1.69 10.20
N SER A 13 6.32 -2.06 9.15
CA SER A 13 7.72 -2.42 9.21
C SER A 13 8.60 -1.16 9.20
N ASP A 14 9.59 -1.12 10.10
CA ASP A 14 10.60 -0.08 10.21
C ASP A 14 12.02 -0.66 10.01
N ALA A 15 12.11 -1.81 9.34
CA ALA A 15 13.33 -2.59 9.19
C ALA A 15 14.05 -2.88 10.54
N GLY A 16 13.33 -2.85 11.66
CA GLY A 16 13.86 -3.08 13.00
C GLY A 16 14.73 -1.93 13.56
N GLN A 17 14.70 -0.74 12.93
CA GLN A 17 15.57 0.38 13.32
C GLN A 17 14.88 1.44 14.17
N GLY A 18 13.55 1.46 14.22
CA GLY A 18 12.78 2.57 14.80
C GLY A 18 12.84 3.84 13.96
N ILE A 19 12.24 4.92 14.47
CA ILE A 19 12.20 6.24 13.82
C ILE A 19 13.13 7.22 14.55
N ASP A 20 14.18 7.65 13.88
CA ASP A 20 15.09 8.70 14.35
C ASP A 20 14.60 10.06 13.80
N PRO A 21 14.23 11.04 14.65
CA PRO A 21 13.70 12.32 14.22
C PRO A 21 14.70 13.17 13.41
N LYS A 22 15.98 12.81 13.42
CA LYS A 22 17.03 13.51 12.65
C LYS A 22 17.17 12.99 11.22
N LYS A 23 16.61 11.83 10.91
CA LYS A 23 16.70 11.23 9.58
C LYS A 23 15.48 11.57 8.74
N GLN A 24 15.67 11.61 7.42
CA GLN A 24 14.57 11.68 6.47
C GLN A 24 13.82 10.34 6.45
N THR A 25 12.50 10.38 6.38
CA THR A 25 11.65 9.19 6.38
C THR A 25 11.14 8.87 4.99
N ILE A 26 11.32 7.61 4.57
CA ILE A 26 10.69 7.04 3.38
C ILE A 26 9.52 6.19 3.86
N VAL A 27 8.32 6.51 3.37
CA VAL A 27 7.11 5.74 3.64
C VAL A 27 6.75 4.96 2.38
N PHE A 28 6.55 3.66 2.53
CA PHE A 28 6.19 2.74 1.46
C PHE A 28 4.73 2.30 1.62
N LEU A 29 3.93 2.49 0.56
CA LEU A 29 2.54 2.07 0.48
C LEU A 29 2.39 0.96 -0.57
N HIS A 30 1.78 -0.13 -0.17
CA HIS A 30 1.57 -1.31 -1.01
C HIS A 30 0.41 -1.10 -2.00
N GLY A 31 0.24 -2.04 -2.94
CA GLY A 31 -0.88 -2.07 -3.88
C GLY A 31 -2.07 -2.87 -3.35
N SER A 32 -3.15 -2.93 -4.13
CA SER A 32 -4.40 -3.61 -3.81
C SER A 32 -4.19 -5.06 -3.37
N GLY A 33 -4.77 -5.42 -2.22
CA GLY A 33 -4.69 -6.77 -1.63
C GLY A 33 -3.31 -7.18 -1.12
N LEU A 34 -2.32 -6.28 -1.09
CA LEU A 34 -0.97 -6.56 -0.64
C LEU A 34 -0.74 -6.15 0.83
N SER A 35 0.50 -6.16 1.27
CA SER A 35 0.93 -5.72 2.61
C SER A 35 2.36 -5.17 2.57
N HIS A 36 2.87 -4.69 3.71
CA HIS A 36 4.25 -4.22 3.87
C HIS A 36 5.31 -5.19 3.32
N ILE A 37 5.02 -6.49 3.28
CA ILE A 37 5.99 -7.54 2.90
C ILE A 37 6.55 -7.31 1.49
N VAL A 38 5.80 -6.70 0.58
CA VAL A 38 6.28 -6.42 -0.79
C VAL A 38 7.48 -5.48 -0.83
N TRP A 39 7.70 -4.73 0.27
CA TRP A 39 8.78 -3.76 0.40
C TRP A 39 9.99 -4.26 1.17
N SER A 40 9.97 -5.49 1.71
CA SER A 40 10.96 -6.00 2.67
C SER A 40 12.41 -5.82 2.22
N LEU A 41 12.73 -6.12 0.96
CA LEU A 41 14.08 -5.95 0.42
C LEU A 41 14.43 -4.47 0.18
N THR A 42 13.45 -3.68 -0.24
CA THR A 42 13.62 -2.26 -0.53
C THR A 42 13.83 -1.46 0.74
N GLU A 43 13.01 -1.71 1.77
CA GLU A 43 13.15 -1.05 3.07
C GLU A 43 14.49 -1.36 3.73
N GLN A 44 14.94 -2.61 3.67
CA GLN A 44 16.25 -2.99 4.19
C GLN A 44 17.39 -2.25 3.49
N PHE A 45 17.30 -2.08 2.17
CA PHE A 45 18.29 -1.33 1.41
C PHE A 45 18.38 0.13 1.88
N PHE A 46 17.23 0.82 2.00
CA PHE A 46 17.21 2.24 2.37
C PHE A 46 17.53 2.48 3.85
N SER A 47 17.13 1.58 4.74
CA SER A 47 17.51 1.61 6.15
C SER A 47 19.04 1.58 6.30
N ASN A 48 19.74 0.74 5.52
CA ASN A 48 21.20 0.69 5.47
C ASN A 48 21.86 1.96 4.85
N LYS A 49 21.06 2.84 4.21
CA LYS A 49 21.50 4.14 3.64
C LYS A 49 21.17 5.34 4.53
N ASN A 50 20.94 5.10 5.82
CA ASN A 50 20.69 6.13 6.83
C ASN A 50 19.34 6.87 6.66
N PHE A 51 18.33 6.25 6.05
CA PHE A 51 16.95 6.72 6.08
C PHE A 51 16.17 6.04 7.22
N ASN A 52 15.18 6.74 7.78
CA ASN A 52 14.07 6.01 8.37
C ASN A 52 13.25 5.38 7.26
N VAL A 53 12.75 4.18 7.48
CA VAL A 53 11.84 3.50 6.57
C VAL A 53 10.57 3.13 7.31
N LEU A 54 9.44 3.18 6.63
CA LEU A 54 8.14 2.82 7.21
C LEU A 54 7.28 2.20 6.12
N SER A 55 7.18 0.88 6.11
CA SER A 55 6.30 0.14 5.20
C SER A 55 5.01 -0.18 5.93
N ILE A 56 3.92 0.50 5.59
CA ILE A 56 2.67 0.48 6.35
C ILE A 56 1.73 -0.58 5.79
N ASP A 57 1.13 -1.39 6.68
CA ASP A 57 -0.07 -2.15 6.37
C ASP A 57 -1.28 -1.23 6.49
N LEU A 58 -2.01 -1.01 5.40
CA LEU A 58 -3.25 -0.23 5.41
C LEU A 58 -4.30 -0.89 6.32
N PRO A 59 -5.32 -0.15 6.79
CA PRO A 59 -6.41 -0.75 7.55
C PRO A 59 -7.02 -1.96 6.85
N GLY A 60 -7.15 -3.08 7.58
CA GLY A 60 -7.63 -4.35 7.04
C GLY A 60 -6.60 -5.19 6.28
N HIS A 61 -5.39 -4.67 6.06
CA HIS A 61 -4.32 -5.37 5.34
C HIS A 61 -3.25 -5.92 6.30
N GLY A 62 -2.53 -6.94 5.84
CA GLY A 62 -1.40 -7.52 6.56
C GLY A 62 -1.73 -7.82 8.02
N ASN A 63 -1.07 -7.13 8.95
CA ASN A 63 -1.26 -7.26 10.39
C ASN A 63 -2.04 -6.09 11.02
N SER A 64 -2.56 -5.16 10.20
CA SER A 64 -3.37 -4.04 10.69
C SER A 64 -4.83 -4.43 10.88
N ASP A 65 -5.47 -3.86 11.93
CA ASP A 65 -6.91 -4.01 12.14
C ASP A 65 -7.72 -3.37 11.00
N GLY A 66 -8.90 -3.95 10.75
CA GLY A 66 -9.87 -3.41 9.80
C GLY A 66 -10.90 -2.45 10.41
N PRO A 67 -11.86 -2.05 9.63
CA PRO A 67 -12.11 -2.44 8.25
C PRO A 67 -11.21 -1.73 7.24
N CYS A 68 -11.18 -2.23 5.99
CA CYS A 68 -10.54 -1.55 4.87
C CYS A 68 -11.22 -0.20 4.61
N LEU A 69 -10.43 0.76 4.14
CA LEU A 69 -10.94 2.06 3.70
C LEU A 69 -11.36 1.96 2.23
N ASP A 70 -12.56 2.40 1.93
CA ASP A 70 -13.26 2.17 0.66
C ASP A 70 -13.01 3.25 -0.40
N THR A 71 -12.27 4.31 -0.07
CA THR A 71 -11.88 5.37 -1.03
C THR A 71 -10.45 5.83 -0.83
N ILE A 72 -9.83 6.30 -1.91
CA ILE A 72 -8.47 6.85 -1.88
C ILE A 72 -8.39 8.10 -1.00
N GLU A 73 -9.43 8.91 -0.98
CA GLU A 73 -9.52 10.11 -0.15
C GLU A 73 -9.49 9.78 1.34
N LYS A 74 -10.22 8.74 1.78
CA LYS A 74 -10.19 8.26 3.17
C LYS A 74 -8.83 7.72 3.55
N ILE A 75 -8.15 7.00 2.63
CA ILE A 75 -6.79 6.52 2.86
C ILE A 75 -5.82 7.70 3.03
N ALA A 76 -5.91 8.73 2.20
CA ALA A 76 -5.07 9.92 2.33
C ALA A 76 -5.30 10.66 3.66
N ASP A 77 -6.54 10.79 4.12
CA ASP A 77 -6.89 11.41 5.41
C ASP A 77 -6.37 10.57 6.59
N TRP A 78 -6.49 9.25 6.47
CA TRP A 78 -5.96 8.32 7.46
C TRP A 78 -4.42 8.37 7.53
N LEU A 79 -3.71 8.44 6.39
CA LEU A 79 -2.26 8.61 6.35
C LEU A 79 -1.81 9.89 7.07
N GLU A 80 -2.54 10.99 6.91
CA GLU A 80 -2.23 12.23 7.65
C GLU A 80 -2.36 12.01 9.17
N SER A 81 -3.34 11.23 9.62
CA SER A 81 -3.51 10.86 11.03
C SER A 81 -2.32 10.02 11.53
N VAL A 82 -1.85 9.05 10.74
CA VAL A 82 -0.64 8.26 11.02
C VAL A 82 0.59 9.16 11.13
N PHE A 83 0.81 10.03 10.14
CA PHE A 83 2.00 10.88 10.12
C PHE A 83 2.01 11.92 11.23
N LYS A 84 0.85 12.41 11.65
CA LYS A 84 0.69 13.24 12.85
C LYS A 84 1.01 12.47 14.12
N LYS A 85 0.46 11.29 14.29
CA LYS A 85 0.68 10.43 15.46
C LYS A 85 2.16 10.10 15.64
N LEU A 86 2.85 9.75 14.56
CA LEU A 86 4.28 9.42 14.56
C LEU A 86 5.18 10.65 14.46
N GLN A 87 4.62 11.87 14.42
CA GLN A 87 5.33 13.14 14.31
C GLN A 87 6.29 13.23 13.12
N LEU A 88 5.96 12.54 12.03
CA LEU A 88 6.80 12.48 10.83
C LEU A 88 6.79 13.80 10.06
N LYS A 89 7.94 14.15 9.50
CA LYS A 89 8.15 15.36 8.69
C LYS A 89 9.11 15.04 7.54
N ASN A 90 9.12 15.88 6.52
CA ASN A 90 10.04 15.78 5.39
C ASN A 90 9.98 14.41 4.69
N LEU A 91 8.78 13.97 4.37
CA LEU A 91 8.47 12.63 3.89
C LEU A 91 8.83 12.43 2.42
N ILE A 92 9.39 11.28 2.11
CA ILE A 92 9.40 10.70 0.77
C ILE A 92 8.32 9.62 0.76
N LEU A 93 7.27 9.79 -0.03
CA LEU A 93 6.22 8.80 -0.17
C LEU A 93 6.46 7.96 -1.43
N VAL A 94 6.48 6.65 -1.27
CA VAL A 94 6.66 5.67 -2.35
C VAL A 94 5.40 4.83 -2.42
N GLY A 95 4.67 4.91 -3.53
CA GLY A 95 3.45 4.14 -3.74
C GLY A 95 3.62 3.13 -4.87
N HIS A 96 3.14 1.90 -4.66
CA HIS A 96 3.05 0.87 -5.67
C HIS A 96 1.59 0.68 -6.09
N SER A 97 1.33 0.66 -7.41
CA SER A 97 -0.02 0.42 -7.93
C SER A 97 -1.05 1.36 -7.28
N GLN A 98 -2.06 0.86 -6.55
CA GLN A 98 -3.00 1.66 -5.75
C GLN A 98 -2.31 2.72 -4.88
N GLY A 99 -1.19 2.37 -4.24
CA GLY A 99 -0.40 3.30 -3.43
C GLY A 99 0.03 4.55 -4.19
N CYS A 100 0.10 4.51 -5.53
CA CYS A 100 0.35 5.69 -6.36
C CYS A 100 -0.81 6.69 -6.27
N LEU A 101 -2.06 6.22 -6.28
CA LEU A 101 -3.24 7.08 -6.12
C LEU A 101 -3.27 7.69 -4.71
N GLU A 102 -2.95 6.90 -3.70
CA GLU A 102 -2.94 7.31 -2.29
C GLU A 102 -1.94 8.45 -2.02
N ILE A 103 -0.69 8.29 -2.50
CA ILE A 103 0.33 9.34 -2.31
C ILE A 103 0.03 10.58 -3.14
N LEU A 104 -0.63 10.43 -4.29
CA LEU A 104 -1.04 11.57 -5.11
C LEU A 104 -2.15 12.36 -4.44
N GLU A 105 -3.19 11.69 -3.92
CA GLU A 105 -4.27 12.32 -3.16
C GLU A 105 -3.75 12.97 -1.89
N TYR A 106 -2.86 12.27 -1.16
CA TYR A 106 -2.17 12.84 -0.01
C TYR A 106 -1.43 14.13 -0.37
N ALA A 107 -0.67 14.14 -1.45
CA ALA A 107 0.07 15.32 -1.90
C ALA A 107 -0.84 16.47 -2.30
N PHE A 108 -2.02 16.18 -2.83
CA PHE A 108 -3.01 17.20 -3.15
C PHE A 108 -3.57 17.87 -1.88
N LYS A 109 -3.92 17.09 -0.86
CA LYS A 109 -4.52 17.57 0.37
C LYS A 109 -3.48 18.13 1.38
N TYR A 110 -2.33 17.45 1.53
CA TYR A 110 -1.42 17.62 2.67
C TYR A 110 0.04 17.86 2.24
N LYS A 111 0.34 19.08 1.77
CA LYS A 111 1.66 19.42 1.23
C LYS A 111 2.75 19.66 2.28
N SER A 112 2.39 20.04 3.50
CA SER A 112 3.32 20.61 4.49
C SER A 112 4.39 19.62 5.00
N ARG A 113 4.13 18.31 4.94
CA ARG A 113 5.05 17.25 5.38
C ARG A 113 5.84 16.62 4.25
N LEU A 114 5.44 16.88 3.02
CA LEU A 114 5.91 16.17 1.84
C LEU A 114 7.19 16.79 1.29
N ASN A 115 8.14 15.92 0.95
CA ASN A 115 9.36 16.28 0.22
C ASN A 115 9.33 15.75 -1.22
N LYS A 116 9.05 14.44 -1.40
CA LYS A 116 9.07 13.78 -2.72
C LYS A 116 7.99 12.72 -2.82
N LEU A 117 7.58 12.46 -4.06
CA LEU A 117 6.75 11.32 -4.46
C LEU A 117 7.53 10.40 -5.39
N VAL A 118 7.36 9.10 -5.21
CA VAL A 118 7.89 8.06 -6.10
C VAL A 118 6.76 7.12 -6.48
N PHE A 119 6.50 7.01 -7.77
CA PHE A 119 5.45 6.16 -8.33
C PHE A 119 6.06 4.88 -8.90
N VAL A 120 5.54 3.73 -8.47
CA VAL A 120 6.00 2.41 -8.90
C VAL A 120 4.82 1.64 -9.48
N GLY A 121 4.85 1.38 -10.79
CA GLY A 121 3.82 0.58 -11.48
C GLY A 121 2.41 1.12 -11.36
N GLY A 122 2.24 2.45 -11.40
CA GLY A 122 0.93 3.11 -11.28
C GLY A 122 0.81 4.35 -12.14
N SER A 123 -0.38 4.95 -12.11
CA SER A 123 -0.75 6.14 -12.87
C SER A 123 -1.64 7.03 -12.00
N ASN A 124 -1.90 8.25 -12.47
CA ASN A 124 -2.86 9.17 -11.84
C ASN A 124 -4.33 8.75 -12.02
N ARG A 125 -4.59 7.77 -12.86
CA ARG A 125 -5.89 7.14 -13.07
C ARG A 125 -5.70 5.65 -13.36
N MET A 126 -6.39 4.81 -12.63
CA MET A 126 -6.27 3.36 -12.75
C MET A 126 -7.66 2.70 -12.84
N PRO A 127 -8.33 2.79 -13.99
CA PRO A 127 -9.60 2.08 -14.19
C PRO A 127 -9.38 0.59 -14.08
N VAL A 128 -10.26 -0.08 -13.35
CA VAL A 128 -10.20 -1.52 -13.12
C VAL A 128 -11.21 -2.22 -14.04
N HIS A 129 -10.79 -3.32 -14.67
CA HIS A 129 -11.68 -4.10 -15.53
C HIS A 129 -12.86 -4.63 -14.72
N PRO A 130 -14.12 -4.53 -15.21
CA PRO A 130 -15.30 -4.95 -14.47
C PRO A 130 -15.26 -6.42 -14.01
N ASP A 131 -14.79 -7.34 -14.87
CA ASP A 131 -14.66 -8.75 -14.54
C ASP A 131 -13.76 -8.99 -13.33
N LEU A 132 -12.66 -8.23 -13.19
CA LEU A 132 -11.77 -8.36 -12.05
C LEU A 132 -12.45 -7.91 -10.75
N ILE A 133 -13.24 -6.83 -10.81
CA ILE A 133 -14.01 -6.35 -9.64
C ILE A 133 -15.07 -7.40 -9.27
N GLU A 134 -15.74 -8.01 -10.23
CA GLU A 134 -16.78 -9.01 -10.00
C GLU A 134 -16.20 -10.29 -9.38
N LEU A 135 -15.12 -10.82 -9.94
CA LEU A 135 -14.40 -11.97 -9.37
C LEU A 135 -13.96 -11.71 -7.93
N ALA A 136 -13.38 -10.53 -7.67
CA ALA A 136 -12.94 -10.15 -6.32
C ALA A 136 -14.14 -10.07 -5.35
N LYS A 137 -15.28 -9.48 -5.75
CA LYS A 137 -16.49 -9.40 -4.91
C LYS A 137 -17.07 -10.77 -4.56
N ASN A 138 -16.93 -11.74 -5.46
CA ASN A 138 -17.41 -13.11 -5.25
C ASN A 138 -16.43 -13.97 -4.42
N GLY A 139 -15.31 -13.42 -4.01
CA GLY A 139 -14.28 -14.17 -3.28
C GLY A 139 -13.56 -15.19 -4.15
N ASP A 140 -13.57 -14.99 -5.46
CA ASP A 140 -12.99 -15.95 -6.40
C ASP A 140 -11.47 -15.83 -6.45
N SER A 141 -10.77 -16.95 -6.20
CA SER A 141 -9.32 -17.04 -6.31
C SER A 141 -8.80 -16.68 -7.71
N ASP A 142 -9.64 -16.73 -8.73
CA ASP A 142 -9.29 -16.35 -10.09
C ASP A 142 -9.11 -14.83 -10.24
N ALA A 143 -9.65 -14.01 -9.34
CA ALA A 143 -9.35 -12.58 -9.29
C ALA A 143 -7.85 -12.33 -9.12
N VAL A 144 -7.23 -13.03 -8.17
CA VAL A 144 -5.78 -12.94 -7.92
C VAL A 144 -4.99 -13.42 -9.13
N LYS A 145 -5.37 -14.54 -9.73
CA LYS A 145 -4.71 -15.08 -10.94
C LYS A 145 -4.81 -14.13 -12.12
N LEU A 146 -5.97 -13.49 -12.30
CA LEU A 146 -6.21 -12.53 -13.38
C LEU A 146 -5.37 -11.26 -13.18
N MET A 147 -5.34 -10.73 -11.96
CA MET A 147 -4.50 -9.59 -11.59
C MET A 147 -3.02 -9.89 -11.82
N MET A 148 -2.56 -11.09 -11.43
CA MET A 148 -1.20 -11.54 -11.65
C MET A 148 -0.86 -11.68 -13.14
N LYS A 149 -1.78 -12.21 -13.94
CA LYS A 149 -1.61 -12.35 -15.38
C LYS A 149 -1.45 -11.01 -16.08
N TRP A 150 -2.21 -10.00 -15.68
CA TRP A 150 -2.17 -8.68 -16.30
C TRP A 150 -1.06 -7.78 -15.75
N GLY A 151 -0.79 -7.86 -14.45
CA GLY A 151 0.20 -7.00 -13.79
C GLY A 151 1.64 -7.49 -13.89
N TYR A 152 1.84 -8.78 -14.10
CA TYR A 152 3.17 -9.41 -14.04
C TYR A 152 3.45 -10.29 -15.28
N GLU A 153 3.43 -9.69 -16.45
CA GLU A 153 3.81 -10.38 -17.69
C GLU A 153 5.26 -10.88 -17.60
N GLY A 154 5.44 -12.19 -17.64
CA GLY A 154 6.76 -12.82 -17.47
C GLY A 154 6.97 -13.58 -16.15
N SER A 155 5.96 -13.62 -15.27
CA SER A 155 5.99 -14.38 -14.00
C SER A 155 6.29 -15.89 -14.18
N LYS A 156 6.10 -16.43 -15.37
CA LYS A 156 6.42 -17.83 -15.74
C LYS A 156 7.94 -18.19 -15.66
N LYS A 157 8.80 -17.20 -15.43
CA LYS A 157 10.26 -17.39 -15.40
C LYS A 157 10.83 -17.54 -13.99
N PHE A 158 10.04 -17.47 -12.95
CA PHE A 158 10.53 -17.63 -11.58
C PHE A 158 10.64 -19.12 -11.20
N ILE A 159 11.85 -19.60 -10.95
CA ILE A 159 12.09 -20.92 -10.37
C ILE A 159 11.52 -20.93 -8.94
N GLY A 160 10.56 -21.81 -8.64
CA GLY A 160 9.93 -21.88 -7.32
C GLY A 160 8.60 -21.10 -7.18
N GLY A 161 8.04 -20.60 -8.29
CA GLY A 161 6.80 -19.85 -8.34
C GLY A 161 6.99 -18.34 -8.15
N ASN A 162 5.93 -17.59 -8.41
CA ASN A 162 5.97 -16.14 -8.27
C ASN A 162 5.93 -15.74 -6.79
N PRO A 163 6.93 -15.04 -6.26
CA PRO A 163 6.92 -14.62 -4.85
C PRO A 163 5.73 -13.70 -4.50
N VAL A 164 5.23 -12.91 -5.45
CA VAL A 164 4.05 -12.05 -5.25
C VAL A 164 2.80 -12.88 -5.07
N GLU A 165 2.61 -13.96 -5.82
CA GLU A 165 1.49 -14.90 -5.64
C GLU A 165 1.47 -15.51 -4.24
N LYS A 166 2.64 -15.86 -3.69
CA LYS A 166 2.75 -16.37 -2.31
C LYS A 166 2.43 -15.30 -1.25
N ILE A 167 2.74 -14.04 -1.52
CA ILE A 167 2.42 -12.92 -0.63
C ILE A 167 0.91 -12.65 -0.63
N ILE A 168 0.28 -12.72 -1.81
CA ILE A 168 -1.16 -12.52 -1.96
C ILE A 168 -1.95 -13.70 -1.37
N GLN A 169 -1.40 -14.91 -1.34
CA GLN A 169 -2.01 -16.11 -0.72
C GLN A 169 -1.85 -16.17 0.82
N SER A 170 -1.52 -15.08 1.49
CA SER A 170 -1.43 -14.98 2.96
C SER A 170 -2.79 -15.25 3.65
N PRO A 171 -2.83 -15.74 4.90
CA PRO A 171 -4.01 -16.41 5.50
C PRO A 171 -5.21 -15.53 5.86
N ARG A 172 -5.22 -14.23 5.60
CA ARG A 172 -6.44 -13.42 5.67
C ARG A 172 -7.21 -13.54 4.36
N ASP A 173 -8.52 -13.51 4.44
CA ASP A 173 -9.41 -13.55 3.27
C ASP A 173 -9.18 -12.31 2.39
N ILE A 174 -8.27 -12.47 1.44
CA ILE A 174 -7.84 -11.41 0.51
C ILE A 174 -8.98 -10.95 -0.37
N SER A 175 -10.00 -11.78 -0.56
CA SER A 175 -11.09 -11.49 -1.50
C SER A 175 -11.89 -10.26 -1.10
N GLU A 176 -12.25 -10.12 0.19
CA GLU A 176 -12.97 -8.94 0.67
C GLU A 176 -12.10 -7.68 0.54
N VAL A 177 -10.84 -7.77 0.97
CA VAL A 177 -9.88 -6.67 0.91
C VAL A 177 -9.63 -6.23 -0.52
N LEU A 178 -9.38 -7.18 -1.42
CA LEU A 178 -9.10 -6.90 -2.83
C LEU A 178 -10.28 -6.23 -3.53
N ALA A 179 -11.52 -6.64 -3.23
CA ALA A 179 -12.71 -6.04 -3.81
C ALA A 179 -12.88 -4.57 -3.42
N VAL A 180 -12.62 -4.24 -2.14
CA VAL A 180 -12.65 -2.85 -1.65
C VAL A 180 -11.60 -2.00 -2.34
N ASP A 181 -10.38 -2.48 -2.40
CA ASP A 181 -9.24 -1.78 -3.01
C ASP A 181 -9.45 -1.51 -4.51
N LEU A 182 -9.84 -2.54 -5.25
CA LEU A 182 -10.10 -2.40 -6.69
C LEU A 182 -11.24 -1.41 -6.97
N ASN A 183 -12.25 -1.39 -6.12
CA ASN A 183 -13.34 -0.42 -6.20
C ASN A 183 -12.83 1.00 -5.89
N ALA A 184 -12.02 1.18 -4.84
CA ALA A 184 -11.41 2.46 -4.50
C ALA A 184 -10.57 3.01 -5.66
N CYS A 185 -9.75 2.17 -6.30
CA CYS A 185 -8.98 2.53 -7.49
C CYS A 185 -9.88 2.98 -8.65
N ASN A 186 -10.94 2.20 -8.93
CA ASN A 186 -11.84 2.46 -10.05
C ASN A 186 -12.68 3.74 -9.86
N LEU A 187 -13.04 4.04 -8.62
CA LEU A 187 -13.83 5.24 -8.27
C LEU A 187 -12.97 6.48 -8.05
N SER A 188 -11.66 6.32 -7.95
CA SER A 188 -10.75 7.44 -7.76
C SER A 188 -10.83 8.42 -8.92
N LEU A 189 -11.37 9.59 -8.65
CA LEU A 189 -11.53 10.69 -9.60
C LEU A 189 -10.39 11.69 -9.52
N ILE A 190 -9.23 11.25 -9.02
CA ILE A 190 -8.10 12.14 -8.78
C ILE A 190 -7.80 12.94 -10.06
N HIS A 191 -8.17 14.18 -10.01
CA HIS A 191 -7.75 15.28 -10.91
C HIS A 191 -8.11 15.11 -12.39
N ILE A 192 -9.39 14.98 -12.61
CA ILE A 192 -9.94 15.39 -13.91
C ILE A 192 -10.17 16.89 -13.90
#